data_ba066b56c2fee7d2bf78552ada03311b
#
_entry.id   ba066b56c2fee7d2bf78552ada03311b
#
_cell.length_a   1.000
_cell.length_b   1.000
_cell.length_c   1.000
_cell.angle_alpha   90.00
_cell.angle_beta   90.00
_cell.angle_gamma   90.00
#
_symmetry.space_group_name_H-M   'P 1'
#
loop_
_entity.id
_entity.type
_entity.pdbx_description
1 polymer ?
#
loop_
_entity_poly.entity_id
_entity_poly.type
_entity_poly.pdbx_seq_one_letter_code
_entity_poly.pdbx_strand_id
1 'polypeptide(L)'
;GKLEGHRDRLNYSVIGPGVSEDAKQNVKIAEAHGFNIGGVNAAPMNGSGLHSHTTAEVFLVYQGRWRFYWGVDGQDGEVFLNKGDVASFPTNMFRGFQNVGTERGLLFVVLGENDPGVITWTPKTLSAAKDTGMVLLDDNTLVDTDLKKIPEDKKILDPLNEGEIKSFDHYSVEDIEKYIVKFRDLDKIKITDNTNANFIAYIEQLKLSGYSIEPAISH
;
A
#
# COMPACT_ATOMS: atom_id res chain seq x y z
N GLY A 1 -3.32 -1.14 -17.30
CA GLY A 1 -4.66 -1.58 -16.93
C GLY A 1 -5.72 -0.59 -17.37
N LYS A 2 -6.97 -1.03 -17.50
CA LYS A 2 -8.09 -0.19 -17.92
C LYS A 2 -8.80 0.48 -16.72
N LEU A 3 -8.49 0.10 -15.48
CA LEU A 3 -9.00 0.78 -14.30
C LEU A 3 -8.51 2.23 -14.27
N GLU A 4 -9.37 3.16 -13.86
CA GLU A 4 -9.01 4.56 -13.71
C GLU A 4 -7.80 4.71 -12.77
N GLY A 5 -6.78 5.43 -13.22
CA GLY A 5 -5.51 5.56 -12.51
C GLY A 5 -4.55 4.35 -12.60
N HIS A 6 -4.96 3.24 -13.23
CA HIS A 6 -4.15 2.01 -13.32
C HIS A 6 -3.53 1.77 -14.72
N ARG A 7 -3.71 2.68 -15.66
CA ARG A 7 -3.32 2.46 -17.07
C ARG A 7 -1.83 2.26 -17.28
N ASP A 8 -1.01 2.92 -16.46
CA ASP A 8 0.44 2.81 -16.51
C ASP A 8 1.01 2.64 -15.10
N ARG A 9 0.62 1.55 -14.46
CA ARG A 9 1.06 1.11 -13.14
C ARG A 9 1.57 -0.33 -13.21
N LEU A 10 2.71 -0.57 -12.56
CA LEU A 10 3.31 -1.88 -12.36
C LEU A 10 3.31 -2.20 -10.87
N ASN A 11 2.81 -3.37 -10.51
CA ASN A 11 2.89 -3.91 -9.15
C ASN A 11 3.98 -4.97 -9.07
N TYR A 12 4.68 -5.00 -7.95
CA TYR A 12 5.72 -5.98 -7.66
C TYR A 12 5.39 -6.69 -6.35
N SER A 13 5.46 -8.02 -6.35
CA SER A 13 5.36 -8.86 -5.16
C SER A 13 6.77 -9.27 -4.75
N VAL A 14 7.26 -8.73 -3.63
CA VAL A 14 8.63 -8.97 -3.15
C VAL A 14 8.62 -10.06 -2.09
N ILE A 15 7.84 -9.89 -1.03
CA ILE A 15 7.63 -10.87 0.05
C ILE A 15 6.13 -11.09 0.16
N GLY A 16 5.71 -12.35 0.06
CA GLY A 16 4.30 -12.74 0.12
C GLY A 16 3.49 -12.31 -1.11
N PRO A 17 2.25 -12.78 -1.23
CA PRO A 17 1.41 -12.52 -2.41
C PRO A 17 0.93 -11.07 -2.53
N GLY A 18 0.87 -10.31 -1.43
CA GLY A 18 0.22 -9.01 -1.41
C GLY A 18 -1.27 -9.10 -1.77
N VAL A 19 -1.95 -7.98 -1.82
CA VAL A 19 -3.31 -7.89 -2.35
C VAL A 19 -3.24 -7.70 -3.86
N SER A 20 -3.49 -8.77 -4.61
CA SER A 20 -3.48 -8.76 -6.06
C SER A 20 -4.59 -9.63 -6.61
N GLU A 21 -5.36 -9.09 -7.54
CA GLU A 21 -6.35 -9.84 -8.31
C GLU A 21 -5.71 -10.68 -9.43
N ASP A 22 -4.39 -10.69 -9.53
CA ASP A 22 -3.64 -11.52 -10.49
C ASP A 22 -3.17 -12.82 -9.83
N ALA A 23 -3.86 -13.91 -10.13
CA ALA A 23 -3.48 -15.25 -9.67
C ALA A 23 -2.12 -15.75 -10.20
N LYS A 24 -1.53 -15.06 -11.19
CA LYS A 24 -0.25 -15.42 -11.82
C LYS A 24 0.90 -14.54 -11.36
N GLN A 25 0.73 -13.77 -10.30
CA GLN A 25 1.79 -12.93 -9.77
C GLN A 25 3.05 -13.74 -9.41
N ASN A 26 4.20 -13.18 -9.72
CA ASN A 26 5.48 -13.81 -9.42
C ASN A 26 6.02 -13.26 -8.09
N VAL A 27 5.74 -13.97 -7.00
CA VAL A 27 6.26 -13.66 -5.66
C VAL A 27 7.72 -14.11 -5.59
N LYS A 28 8.62 -13.22 -5.17
CA LYS A 28 10.06 -13.53 -5.11
C LYS A 28 10.45 -14.27 -3.84
N ILE A 29 9.89 -13.89 -2.71
CA ILE A 29 10.08 -14.56 -1.42
C ILE A 29 8.71 -15.01 -0.96
N ALA A 30 8.44 -16.33 -1.09
CA ALA A 30 7.13 -16.91 -0.83
C ALA A 30 6.95 -17.36 0.63
N GLU A 31 8.04 -17.49 1.38
CA GLU A 31 8.01 -17.88 2.79
C GLU A 31 7.24 -16.87 3.63
N ALA A 32 6.47 -17.37 4.59
CA ALA A 32 5.67 -16.55 5.50
C ALA A 32 6.55 -15.76 6.49
N HIS A 33 6.35 -14.44 6.55
CA HIS A 33 7.13 -13.53 7.40
C HIS A 33 6.27 -12.75 8.41
N GLY A 34 4.95 -12.96 8.43
CA GLY A 34 4.02 -12.15 9.23
C GLY A 34 3.66 -10.80 8.60
N PHE A 35 4.16 -10.55 7.38
CA PHE A 35 3.86 -9.36 6.58
C PHE A 35 4.13 -9.64 5.09
N ASN A 36 3.61 -8.77 4.24
CA ASN A 36 3.89 -8.76 2.82
C ASN A 36 4.64 -7.48 2.44
N ILE A 37 5.54 -7.55 1.47
CA ILE A 37 6.18 -6.37 0.87
C ILE A 37 5.94 -6.39 -0.62
N GLY A 38 5.38 -5.29 -1.11
CA GLY A 38 5.21 -5.03 -2.53
C GLY A 38 5.81 -3.70 -2.96
N GLY A 39 5.70 -3.42 -4.24
CA GLY A 39 6.04 -2.14 -4.81
C GLY A 39 5.02 -1.69 -5.82
N VAL A 40 4.80 -0.39 -5.90
CA VAL A 40 3.96 0.25 -6.92
C VAL A 40 4.79 1.24 -7.69
N ASN A 41 5.01 0.96 -8.97
CA ASN A 41 5.66 1.89 -9.90
C ASN A 41 4.62 2.45 -10.85
N ALA A 42 4.38 3.77 -10.82
CA ALA A 42 3.35 4.40 -11.63
C ALA A 42 3.86 5.64 -12.37
N ALA A 43 3.41 5.80 -13.61
CA ALA A 43 3.62 7.02 -14.39
C ALA A 43 2.89 8.20 -13.74
N PRO A 44 3.20 9.45 -14.11
CA PRO A 44 2.43 10.62 -13.70
C PRO A 44 0.92 10.43 -13.88
N MET A 45 0.13 10.91 -12.93
CA MET A 45 -1.33 10.81 -12.87
C MET A 45 -1.89 9.39 -12.76
N ASN A 46 -1.04 8.38 -12.51
CA ASN A 46 -1.46 7.00 -12.26
C ASN A 46 -1.27 6.60 -10.79
N GLY A 47 -2.03 5.61 -10.34
CA GLY A 47 -2.01 5.16 -8.95
C GLY A 47 -3.08 4.11 -8.68
N SER A 48 -3.80 4.23 -7.58
CA SER A 48 -4.91 3.36 -7.21
C SER A 48 -6.16 4.16 -6.87
N GLY A 49 -7.31 3.69 -7.36
CA GLY A 49 -8.61 4.22 -6.95
C GLY A 49 -8.90 3.97 -5.47
N LEU A 50 -10.04 4.47 -5.03
CA LEU A 50 -10.49 4.34 -3.64
C LEU A 50 -10.83 2.89 -3.28
N HIS A 51 -10.12 2.35 -2.31
CA HIS A 51 -10.29 0.99 -1.81
C HIS A 51 -9.96 0.91 -0.32
N SER A 52 -10.41 -0.15 0.32
CA SER A 52 -10.15 -0.45 1.72
C SER A 52 -9.50 -1.83 1.86
N HIS A 53 -8.73 -2.02 2.92
CA HIS A 53 -8.15 -3.30 3.33
C HIS A 53 -8.57 -3.66 4.75
N THR A 54 -8.57 -4.95 5.03
CA THR A 54 -8.76 -5.48 6.39
C THR A 54 -7.45 -5.52 7.19
N THR A 55 -6.31 -5.43 6.51
CA THR A 55 -4.97 -5.43 7.12
C THR A 55 -4.36 -4.03 7.09
N ALA A 56 -3.45 -3.76 8.02
CA ALA A 56 -2.68 -2.52 8.04
C ALA A 56 -1.83 -2.39 6.77
N GLU A 57 -1.76 -1.17 6.23
CA GLU A 57 -0.97 -0.87 5.05
C GLU A 57 -0.09 0.35 5.27
N VAL A 58 1.21 0.16 5.05
CA VAL A 58 2.23 1.20 5.18
C VAL A 58 2.84 1.49 3.83
N PHE A 59 2.93 2.75 3.49
CA PHE A 59 3.60 3.25 2.28
C PHE A 59 4.88 3.97 2.64
N LEU A 60 5.97 3.61 1.96
CA LEU A 60 7.22 4.37 1.94
C LEU A 60 7.41 4.95 0.54
N VAL A 61 7.51 6.25 0.43
CA VAL A 61 7.83 6.91 -0.84
C VAL A 61 9.32 6.76 -1.13
N TYR A 62 9.67 5.87 -2.07
CA TYR A 62 11.03 5.71 -2.52
C TYR A 62 11.40 6.76 -3.58
N GLN A 63 10.47 7.03 -4.50
CA GLN A 63 10.67 7.97 -5.61
C GLN A 63 9.36 8.66 -6.00
N GLY A 64 9.45 9.92 -6.40
CA GLY A 64 8.34 10.72 -6.89
C GLY A 64 7.65 11.53 -5.80
N ARG A 65 6.53 12.14 -6.18
CA ARG A 65 5.63 12.87 -5.30
C ARG A 65 4.25 12.25 -5.42
N TRP A 66 3.68 11.88 -4.28
CA TRP A 66 2.45 11.14 -4.25
C TRP A 66 1.37 11.90 -3.48
N ARG A 67 0.17 11.90 -4.06
CA ARG A 67 -1.07 12.31 -3.41
C ARG A 67 -1.73 11.07 -2.84
N PHE A 68 -2.06 11.07 -1.56
CA PHE A 68 -2.96 10.13 -0.93
C PHE A 68 -4.25 10.86 -0.59
N TYR A 69 -5.39 10.25 -0.84
CA TYR A 69 -6.71 10.84 -0.61
C TYR A 69 -7.64 9.77 -0.08
N TRP A 70 -8.63 10.14 0.69
CA TRP A 70 -9.48 9.18 1.38
C TRP A 70 -10.93 9.65 1.52
N GLY A 71 -11.78 8.70 2.05
CA GLY A 71 -13.24 8.79 2.10
C GLY A 71 -13.90 8.07 0.93
N VAL A 72 -15.19 7.80 1.04
CA VAL A 72 -15.97 7.07 0.03
C VAL A 72 -15.89 7.72 -1.35
N ASP A 73 -15.93 9.05 -1.38
CA ASP A 73 -15.82 9.85 -2.59
C ASP A 73 -14.43 10.48 -2.77
N GLY A 74 -13.50 10.20 -1.84
CA GLY A 74 -12.18 10.82 -1.83
C GLY A 74 -12.16 12.27 -1.39
N GLN A 75 -13.16 12.71 -0.62
CA GLN A 75 -13.36 14.10 -0.20
C GLN A 75 -13.11 14.33 1.30
N ASP A 76 -12.88 13.27 2.10
CA ASP A 76 -12.65 13.40 3.55
C ASP A 76 -11.29 14.06 3.84
N GLY A 77 -10.32 13.89 2.94
CA GLY A 77 -9.03 14.57 3.03
C GLY A 77 -8.01 14.08 2.02
N GLU A 78 -6.88 14.77 1.98
CA GLU A 78 -5.74 14.40 1.16
C GLU A 78 -4.42 14.85 1.80
N VAL A 79 -3.33 14.16 1.42
CA VAL A 79 -1.97 14.53 1.81
C VAL A 79 -1.01 14.28 0.66
N PHE A 80 0.04 15.11 0.61
CA PHE A 80 1.12 14.95 -0.37
C PHE A 80 2.37 14.47 0.34
N LEU A 81 2.92 13.36 -0.16
CA LEU A 81 4.13 12.73 0.34
C LEU A 81 5.24 12.81 -0.70
N ASN A 82 6.46 13.04 -0.22
CA ASN A 82 7.68 13.12 -1.02
C ASN A 82 8.63 11.98 -0.66
N LYS A 83 9.71 11.85 -1.41
CA LYS A 83 10.74 10.82 -1.17
C LYS A 83 11.17 10.78 0.30
N GLY A 84 11.12 9.58 0.88
CA GLY A 84 11.46 9.28 2.26
C GLY A 84 10.29 9.39 3.24
N ASP A 85 9.19 10.05 2.86
CA ASP A 85 8.00 10.13 3.71
C ASP A 85 7.33 8.76 3.83
N VAL A 86 6.71 8.53 4.99
CA VAL A 86 5.99 7.28 5.31
C VAL A 86 4.57 7.63 5.74
N ALA A 87 3.61 6.82 5.30
CA ALA A 87 2.24 6.86 5.81
C ALA A 87 1.76 5.45 6.14
N SER A 88 1.06 5.31 7.27
CA SER A 88 0.39 4.08 7.70
C SER A 88 -1.10 4.36 7.79
N PHE A 89 -1.86 3.98 6.77
CA PHE A 89 -3.31 4.22 6.78
C PHE A 89 -4.03 3.19 7.65
N PRO A 90 -5.00 3.63 8.47
CA PRO A 90 -5.86 2.73 9.24
C PRO A 90 -6.61 1.74 8.34
N THR A 91 -6.95 0.58 8.90
CA THR A 91 -7.87 -0.37 8.29
C THR A 91 -9.28 0.21 8.24
N ASN A 92 -10.17 -0.44 7.50
CA ASN A 92 -11.59 -0.09 7.42
C ASN A 92 -11.89 1.35 6.95
N MET A 93 -10.96 1.96 6.20
CA MET A 93 -11.19 3.25 5.55
C MET A 93 -10.91 3.17 4.05
N PHE A 94 -11.65 3.92 3.25
CA PHE A 94 -11.34 4.06 1.82
C PHE A 94 -10.22 5.05 1.60
N ARG A 95 -9.16 4.63 0.91
CA ARG A 95 -8.06 5.49 0.48
C ARG A 95 -7.63 5.14 -0.94
N GLY A 96 -7.08 6.11 -1.60
CA GLY A 96 -6.46 5.98 -2.91
C GLY A 96 -5.16 6.77 -2.94
N PHE A 97 -4.36 6.54 -3.96
CA PHE A 97 -3.11 7.27 -4.16
C PHE A 97 -2.83 7.51 -5.64
N GLN A 98 -2.10 8.57 -5.92
CA GLN A 98 -1.76 8.98 -7.28
C GLN A 98 -0.36 9.57 -7.31
N ASN A 99 0.45 9.18 -8.29
CA ASN A 99 1.70 9.87 -8.58
C ASN A 99 1.38 11.25 -9.20
N VAL A 100 1.66 12.30 -8.48
CA VAL A 100 1.48 13.69 -8.93
C VAL A 100 2.81 14.37 -9.28
N GLY A 101 3.88 13.58 -9.36
CA GLY A 101 5.18 14.02 -9.90
C GLY A 101 5.18 14.10 -11.42
N THR A 102 6.29 14.55 -11.98
CA THR A 102 6.50 14.69 -13.44
C THR A 102 7.13 13.45 -14.08
N GLU A 103 7.62 12.52 -13.26
CA GLU A 103 8.27 11.28 -13.68
C GLU A 103 7.61 10.08 -13.00
N ARG A 104 8.00 8.87 -13.42
CA ARG A 104 7.56 7.65 -12.74
C ARG A 104 7.97 7.67 -11.28
N GLY A 105 7.01 7.34 -10.43
CA GLY A 105 7.22 7.22 -8.99
C GLY A 105 7.27 5.76 -8.55
N LEU A 106 7.88 5.52 -7.40
CA LEU A 106 7.92 4.21 -6.75
C LEU A 106 7.56 4.33 -5.28
N LEU A 107 6.56 3.54 -4.88
CA LEU A 107 6.22 3.27 -3.49
C LEU A 107 6.67 1.87 -3.12
N PHE A 108 7.22 1.70 -1.93
CA PHE A 108 7.19 0.42 -1.24
C PHE A 108 5.95 0.36 -0.38
N VAL A 109 5.32 -0.81 -0.38
CA VAL A 109 4.08 -1.08 0.34
C VAL A 109 4.28 -2.28 1.25
N VAL A 110 3.97 -2.12 2.52
CA VAL A 110 3.98 -3.21 3.49
C VAL A 110 2.55 -3.45 3.93
N LEU A 111 2.10 -4.70 3.82
CA LEU A 111 0.81 -5.17 4.32
C LEU A 111 1.05 -6.09 5.52
N GLY A 112 0.28 -5.92 6.57
CA GLY A 112 0.33 -6.81 7.73
C GLY A 112 -0.10 -8.23 7.38
N GLU A 113 0.27 -9.17 8.26
CA GLU A 113 -0.10 -10.58 8.21
C GLU A 113 0.47 -11.34 7.00
N ASN A 114 0.37 -12.67 7.01
CA ASN A 114 0.77 -13.52 5.88
C ASN A 114 -0.29 -13.54 4.77
N ASP A 115 -1.56 -13.48 5.18
CA ASP A 115 -2.69 -13.28 4.28
C ASP A 115 -3.10 -11.80 4.34
N PRO A 116 -2.86 -11.03 3.28
CA PRO A 116 -3.17 -9.60 3.26
C PRO A 116 -4.69 -9.32 3.11
N GLY A 117 -5.52 -10.35 3.05
CA GLY A 117 -6.96 -10.24 2.90
C GLY A 117 -7.40 -9.80 1.49
N VAL A 118 -8.59 -9.24 1.42
CA VAL A 118 -9.23 -8.79 0.18
C VAL A 118 -9.31 -7.28 0.12
N ILE A 119 -9.31 -6.76 -1.11
CA ILE A 119 -9.59 -5.35 -1.39
C ILE A 119 -11.11 -5.14 -1.48
N THR A 120 -11.61 -4.14 -0.77
CA THR A 120 -12.97 -3.64 -0.94
C THR A 120 -12.93 -2.32 -1.71
N TRP A 121 -13.60 -2.28 -2.85
CA TRP A 121 -13.63 -1.12 -3.74
C TRP A 121 -14.87 -0.26 -3.50
N THR A 122 -14.75 1.05 -3.64
CA THR A 122 -15.93 1.93 -3.62
C THR A 122 -16.83 1.68 -4.82
N PRO A 123 -18.16 1.91 -4.71
CA PRO A 123 -19.09 1.81 -5.85
C PRO A 123 -18.65 2.66 -7.05
N LYS A 124 -18.11 3.84 -6.79
CA LYS A 124 -17.59 4.75 -7.82
C LYS A 124 -16.41 4.13 -8.58
N THR A 125 -15.49 3.49 -7.88
CA THR A 125 -14.33 2.82 -8.51
C THR A 125 -14.79 1.63 -9.37
N LEU A 126 -15.73 0.81 -8.87
CA LEU A 126 -16.29 -0.31 -9.63
C LEU A 126 -17.04 0.16 -10.87
N SER A 127 -17.83 1.25 -10.77
CA SER A 127 -18.53 1.82 -11.91
C SER A 127 -17.57 2.33 -12.98
N ALA A 128 -16.55 3.11 -12.57
CA ALA A 128 -15.53 3.60 -13.50
C ALA A 128 -14.75 2.47 -14.18
N ALA A 129 -14.48 1.37 -13.47
CA ALA A 129 -13.87 0.18 -14.04
C ALA A 129 -14.75 -0.44 -15.12
N LYS A 130 -16.04 -0.62 -14.81
CA LYS A 130 -17.03 -1.19 -15.75
C LYS A 130 -17.16 -0.36 -17.03
N ASP A 131 -17.12 0.97 -16.94
CA ASP A 131 -17.15 1.88 -18.09
C ASP A 131 -15.94 1.69 -19.03
N THR A 132 -14.86 1.10 -18.54
CA THR A 132 -13.68 0.77 -19.33
C THR A 132 -13.58 -0.71 -19.70
N GLY A 133 -14.65 -1.48 -19.51
CA GLY A 133 -14.71 -2.91 -19.81
C GLY A 133 -14.08 -3.82 -18.75
N MET A 134 -13.71 -3.28 -17.58
CA MET A 134 -13.20 -4.08 -16.47
C MET A 134 -14.30 -4.36 -15.45
N VAL A 135 -14.50 -5.62 -15.11
CA VAL A 135 -15.46 -6.03 -14.08
C VAL A 135 -14.77 -6.90 -13.03
N LEU A 136 -15.15 -6.71 -11.79
CA LEU A 136 -14.76 -7.58 -10.69
C LEU A 136 -15.87 -8.60 -10.46
N LEU A 137 -15.50 -9.88 -10.33
CA LEU A 137 -16.43 -10.95 -10.05
C LEU A 137 -16.59 -11.17 -8.54
N ASP A 138 -17.60 -11.94 -8.17
CA ASP A 138 -17.95 -12.28 -6.77
C ASP A 138 -16.86 -13.07 -6.03
N ASP A 139 -15.91 -13.66 -6.76
CA ASP A 139 -14.71 -14.30 -6.21
C ASP A 139 -13.45 -13.41 -6.25
N ASN A 140 -13.60 -12.10 -6.44
CA ASN A 140 -12.54 -11.10 -6.60
C ASN A 140 -11.67 -11.28 -7.86
N THR A 141 -12.08 -12.09 -8.82
CA THR A 141 -11.40 -12.17 -10.12
C THR A 141 -11.71 -10.94 -10.98
N LEU A 142 -10.67 -10.27 -11.46
CA LEU A 142 -10.80 -9.16 -12.39
C LEU A 142 -10.86 -9.66 -13.84
N VAL A 143 -11.89 -9.28 -14.57
CA VAL A 143 -12.11 -9.68 -15.97
C VAL A 143 -12.15 -8.45 -16.89
N ASP A 144 -11.35 -8.50 -17.96
CA ASP A 144 -11.44 -7.59 -19.08
C ASP A 144 -12.48 -8.15 -20.07
N THR A 145 -13.67 -7.56 -20.13
CA THR A 145 -14.78 -8.04 -20.94
C THR A 145 -14.59 -7.82 -22.45
N ASP A 146 -13.62 -6.98 -22.84
CA ASP A 146 -13.23 -6.84 -24.25
C ASP A 146 -12.37 -8.03 -24.72
N LEU A 147 -11.72 -8.70 -23.77
CA LEU A 147 -10.80 -9.81 -24.09
C LEU A 147 -11.38 -11.19 -23.71
N LYS A 148 -12.23 -11.25 -22.68
CA LYS A 148 -12.74 -12.50 -22.13
C LYS A 148 -14.23 -12.41 -21.80
N LYS A 149 -14.95 -13.49 -21.99
CA LYS A 149 -16.31 -13.62 -21.47
C LYS A 149 -16.28 -13.91 -19.98
N ILE A 150 -17.28 -13.42 -19.27
CA ILE A 150 -17.52 -13.76 -17.88
C ILE A 150 -17.90 -15.26 -17.81
N PRO A 151 -17.30 -16.09 -16.95
CA PRO A 151 -17.68 -17.48 -16.76
C PRO A 151 -19.18 -17.58 -16.37
N GLU A 152 -19.86 -18.62 -16.85
CA GLU A 152 -21.32 -18.78 -16.63
C GLU A 152 -21.68 -19.02 -15.17
N ASP A 153 -20.75 -19.56 -14.39
CA ASP A 153 -20.89 -19.86 -12.96
C ASP A 153 -20.49 -18.66 -12.05
N LYS A 154 -20.11 -17.53 -12.62
CA LYS A 154 -19.68 -16.33 -11.89
C LYS A 154 -20.60 -15.15 -12.13
N LYS A 155 -20.69 -14.29 -11.12
CA LYS A 155 -21.44 -13.04 -11.17
C LYS A 155 -20.52 -11.84 -11.03
N ILE A 156 -20.90 -10.72 -11.62
CA ILE A 156 -20.25 -9.45 -11.35
C ILE A 156 -20.53 -9.11 -9.88
N LEU A 157 -19.50 -8.69 -9.15
CA LEU A 157 -19.62 -8.24 -7.77
C LEU A 157 -20.61 -7.06 -7.71
N ASP A 158 -21.60 -7.18 -6.85
CA ASP A 158 -22.52 -6.07 -6.56
C ASP A 158 -21.78 -4.97 -5.79
N PRO A 159 -21.94 -3.70 -6.15
CA PRO A 159 -21.39 -2.60 -5.37
C PRO A 159 -21.95 -2.59 -3.95
N LEU A 160 -21.16 -2.09 -3.00
CA LEU A 160 -21.63 -1.87 -1.63
C LEU A 160 -22.90 -1.01 -1.61
N ASN A 161 -23.84 -1.39 -0.77
CA ASN A 161 -25.02 -0.60 -0.49
C ASN A 161 -24.73 0.51 0.54
N GLU A 162 -25.66 1.45 0.72
CA GLU A 162 -25.48 2.58 1.65
C GLU A 162 -25.24 2.15 3.10
N GLY A 163 -25.84 1.05 3.54
CA GLY A 163 -25.66 0.52 4.90
C GLY A 163 -24.25 -0.01 5.11
N GLU A 164 -23.72 -0.75 4.14
CA GLU A 164 -22.35 -1.27 4.15
C GLU A 164 -21.33 -0.13 4.09
N ILE A 165 -21.57 0.88 3.25
CA ILE A 165 -20.70 2.07 3.15
C ILE A 165 -20.60 2.79 4.50
N LYS A 166 -21.72 2.94 5.24
CA LYS A 166 -21.75 3.60 6.57
C LYS A 166 -20.97 2.84 7.65
N SER A 167 -20.59 1.59 7.42
CA SER A 167 -19.76 0.82 8.36
C SER A 167 -18.26 1.13 8.25
N PHE A 168 -17.84 1.88 7.24
CA PHE A 168 -16.45 2.30 7.10
C PHE A 168 -16.16 3.54 7.92
N ASP A 169 -14.93 3.59 8.42
CA ASP A 169 -14.47 4.70 9.26
C ASP A 169 -14.16 5.93 8.42
N HIS A 170 -14.49 7.10 9.01
CA HIS A 170 -14.18 8.41 8.44
C HIS A 170 -13.10 9.09 9.28
N TYR A 171 -12.11 9.65 8.61
CA TYR A 171 -10.99 10.32 9.25
C TYR A 171 -10.83 11.74 8.71
N SER A 172 -10.68 12.70 9.60
CA SER A 172 -10.27 14.04 9.22
C SER A 172 -8.77 14.06 8.81
N VAL A 173 -8.34 15.17 8.23
CA VAL A 173 -6.91 15.36 7.92
C VAL A 173 -6.06 15.30 9.20
N GLU A 174 -6.54 15.92 10.30
CA GLU A 174 -5.87 15.92 11.59
C GLU A 174 -5.72 14.50 12.18
N ASP A 175 -6.73 13.64 11.99
CA ASP A 175 -6.65 12.25 12.41
C ASP A 175 -5.58 11.48 11.64
N ILE A 176 -5.48 11.69 10.34
CA ILE A 176 -4.53 10.99 9.48
C ILE A 176 -3.10 11.53 9.67
N GLU A 177 -2.90 12.79 10.03
CA GLU A 177 -1.57 13.34 10.32
C GLU A 177 -0.78 12.52 11.36
N LYS A 178 -1.46 11.89 12.32
CA LYS A 178 -0.85 11.01 13.34
C LYS A 178 -0.20 9.74 12.76
N TYR A 179 -0.60 9.37 11.55
CA TYR A 179 -0.12 8.18 10.84
C TYR A 179 0.90 8.52 9.74
N ILE A 180 1.33 9.78 9.68
CA ILE A 180 2.26 10.26 8.65
C ILE A 180 3.55 10.73 9.30
N VAL A 181 4.67 10.27 8.74
CA VAL A 181 6.00 10.75 9.11
C VAL A 181 6.65 11.40 7.90
N LYS A 182 6.95 12.68 8.01
CA LYS A 182 7.76 13.37 7.01
C LYS A 182 9.22 13.13 7.30
N PHE A 183 9.97 12.66 6.31
CA PHE A 183 11.40 12.37 6.46
C PHE A 183 12.20 13.56 6.98
N ARG A 184 11.85 14.78 6.55
CA ARG A 184 12.52 16.02 6.98
C ARG A 184 12.32 16.34 8.48
N ASP A 185 11.23 15.81 9.08
CA ASP A 185 10.84 16.10 10.46
C ASP A 185 11.40 15.03 11.43
N LEU A 186 12.10 13.99 10.90
CA LEU A 186 12.76 12.99 11.72
C LEU A 186 13.96 13.60 12.47
N ASP A 187 14.02 13.35 13.76
CA ASP A 187 15.15 13.73 14.59
C ASP A 187 16.42 13.05 14.10
N LYS A 188 17.43 13.86 13.81
CA LYS A 188 18.77 13.34 13.52
C LYS A 188 19.41 12.90 14.82
N ILE A 189 19.50 11.61 15.03
CA ILE A 189 20.30 11.06 16.13
C ILE A 189 21.77 11.37 15.83
N LYS A 190 22.33 12.36 16.53
CA LYS A 190 23.78 12.55 16.53
C LYS A 190 24.40 11.45 17.37
N ILE A 191 25.19 10.59 16.73
CA ILE A 191 26.05 9.67 17.46
C ILE A 191 27.13 10.51 18.11
N THR A 192 26.96 10.78 19.41
CA THR A 192 27.99 11.41 20.27
C THR A 192 28.87 10.31 20.86
N ASP A 193 29.99 10.68 21.41
CA ASP A 193 30.91 9.71 22.09
C ASP A 193 30.17 8.89 23.16
N ASN A 194 29.24 9.52 23.91
CA ASN A 194 28.43 8.82 24.90
C ASN A 194 27.41 7.86 24.24
N THR A 195 26.86 8.19 23.07
CA THR A 195 25.96 7.31 22.32
C THR A 195 26.70 6.09 21.79
N ASN A 196 27.97 6.28 21.35
CA ASN A 196 28.84 5.18 20.95
C ASN A 196 29.12 4.22 22.10
N ALA A 197 29.43 4.74 23.29
CA ALA A 197 29.66 3.92 24.48
C ALA A 197 28.41 3.10 24.84
N ASN A 198 27.22 3.69 24.79
CA ASN A 198 25.95 3.00 25.05
C ASN A 198 25.64 1.97 23.96
N PHE A 199 25.94 2.27 22.70
CA PHE A 199 25.75 1.34 21.60
C PHE A 199 26.70 0.14 21.70
N ILE A 200 28.00 0.37 22.04
CA ILE A 200 28.98 -0.69 22.27
C ILE A 200 28.52 -1.58 23.41
N ALA A 201 28.10 -0.98 24.54
CA ALA A 201 27.58 -1.73 25.68
C ALA A 201 26.36 -2.57 25.33
N TYR A 202 25.45 -2.05 24.50
CA TYR A 202 24.29 -2.79 24.00
C TYR A 202 24.68 -3.96 23.10
N ILE A 203 25.64 -3.78 22.20
CA ILE A 203 26.19 -4.84 21.35
C ILE A 203 26.86 -5.93 22.19
N GLU A 204 27.65 -5.54 23.22
CA GLU A 204 28.26 -6.50 24.14
C GLU A 204 27.22 -7.29 24.93
N GLN A 205 26.13 -6.64 25.37
CA GLN A 205 25.01 -7.30 26.03
C GLN A 205 24.30 -8.30 25.13
N LEU A 206 24.14 -7.96 23.86
CA LEU A 206 23.55 -8.89 22.84
C LEU A 206 24.47 -10.10 22.63
N LYS A 207 25.77 -9.92 22.54
CA LYS A 207 26.77 -11.01 22.46
C LYS A 207 26.69 -11.94 23.67
N LEU A 208 26.62 -11.37 24.88
CA LEU A 208 26.43 -12.14 26.11
C LEU A 208 25.14 -12.92 26.17
N SER A 209 24.11 -12.46 25.44
CA SER A 209 22.81 -13.12 25.29
C SER A 209 22.82 -14.21 24.19
N GLY A 210 23.97 -14.51 23.59
CA GLY A 210 24.11 -15.56 22.57
C GLY A 210 23.89 -15.13 21.14
N TYR A 211 23.73 -13.83 20.87
CA TYR A 211 23.64 -13.30 19.50
C TYR A 211 25.04 -13.10 18.91
N SER A 212 25.27 -13.72 17.74
CA SER A 212 26.49 -13.47 16.96
C SER A 212 26.28 -12.22 16.11
N ILE A 213 26.99 -11.13 16.43
CA ILE A 213 27.01 -9.91 15.63
C ILE A 213 28.42 -9.78 15.06
N GLU A 214 28.56 -9.97 13.76
CA GLU A 214 29.79 -9.65 13.06
C GLU A 214 29.83 -8.13 12.77
N PRO A 215 30.90 -7.42 13.11
CA PRO A 215 31.00 -6.04 12.73
C PRO A 215 31.13 -5.93 11.22
N ALA A 216 30.25 -5.14 10.59
CA ALA A 216 30.41 -4.76 9.20
C ALA A 216 31.70 -3.93 9.09
N ILE A 217 32.75 -4.55 8.59
CA ILE A 217 33.99 -3.83 8.26
C ILE A 217 33.71 -3.07 6.98
N SER A 218 33.47 -1.77 7.10
CA SER A 218 33.47 -0.88 5.93
C SER A 218 34.91 -0.69 5.45
N HIS A 219 35.19 -1.16 4.28
CA HIS A 219 36.38 -0.75 3.50
C HIS A 219 36.10 0.55 2.78
#